data_b473d122249c3e06b886cfcff8c50449
#
_entry.id   b473d122249c3e06b886cfcff8c50449
#
_cell.length_a   1.000
_cell.length_b   1.000
_cell.length_c   1.000
_cell.angle_alpha   90.00
_cell.angle_beta   90.00
_cell.angle_gamma   90.00
#
_symmetry.space_group_name_H-M   'P 1'
#
loop_
_entity.id
_entity.type
_entity.pdbx_description
1 polymer ?
#
loop_
_entity_poly.entity_id
_entity_poly.type
_entity_poly.pdbx_seq_one_letter_code
_entity_poly.pdbx_strand_id
1 'polypeptide(L)'
;MKKMLLIAVAMIFVAGIASAASIVDSKHDMRTHITNETNTEVCVYCHTPHQQGTSQYPLWNHTLSAAGSYGAYTSPTLNGTISPVPNSNDGSVTSLCMSCHDGTVAVNALFNPPNVGTLGSAYTAALDGTGKIVSAANLGTDLRNDHPVNLDYQSSITNGDSGLNSAASVSSLLIGGQVTCASCHQVHDPAIVPFLRVTNTGSTLCLTCHIK
;
A
#
# COMPACT_ATOMS: atom_id res chain seq x y z
N MET A 1 19.33 32.81 56.85
CA MET A 1 18.52 31.63 56.53
C MET A 1 18.01 31.76 55.09
N LYS A 2 18.67 31.03 54.19
CA LYS A 2 18.36 31.12 52.73
C LYS A 2 17.12 30.26 52.46
N LYS A 3 16.06 30.90 52.02
CA LYS A 3 14.87 30.21 51.50
C LYS A 3 15.22 29.67 50.13
N MET A 4 15.50 28.42 50.04
CA MET A 4 15.60 27.71 48.76
C MET A 4 14.17 27.59 48.18
N LEU A 5 13.92 28.35 47.14
CA LEU A 5 12.74 28.25 46.32
C LEU A 5 12.91 27.04 45.43
N LEU A 6 12.31 25.96 45.80
CA LEU A 6 12.18 24.74 44.96
C LEU A 6 11.17 25.08 43.86
N ILE A 7 11.68 25.48 42.70
CA ILE A 7 10.89 25.52 41.47
C ILE A 7 10.80 24.07 41.01
N ALA A 8 9.74 23.39 41.37
CA ALA A 8 9.33 22.17 40.73
C ALA A 8 8.91 22.49 39.32
N VAL A 9 9.83 22.39 38.39
CA VAL A 9 9.48 22.36 36.95
C VAL A 9 8.73 21.04 36.73
N ALA A 10 7.43 21.11 36.81
CA ALA A 10 6.58 20.03 36.29
C ALA A 10 6.84 19.98 34.77
N MET A 11 7.76 19.12 34.35
CA MET A 11 7.81 18.67 32.99
C MET A 11 6.51 17.90 32.75
N ILE A 12 5.51 18.63 32.27
CA ILE A 12 4.38 18.02 31.61
C ILE A 12 4.95 17.37 30.37
N PHE A 13 5.30 16.11 30.50
CA PHE A 13 5.39 15.22 29.34
C PHE A 13 3.99 15.22 28.71
N VAL A 14 3.76 16.12 27.79
CA VAL A 14 2.76 15.91 26.77
C VAL A 14 3.28 14.72 25.98
N ALA A 15 3.02 13.52 26.48
CA ALA A 15 3.02 12.36 25.66
C ALA A 15 1.92 12.65 24.61
N GLY A 16 2.32 13.28 23.51
CA GLY A 16 1.50 13.28 22.32
C GLY A 16 1.15 11.81 22.12
N ILE A 17 -0.10 11.46 22.28
CA ILE A 17 -0.61 10.19 21.83
C ILE A 17 -0.33 10.25 20.34
N ALA A 18 0.78 9.64 19.93
CA ALA A 18 0.97 9.29 18.54
C ALA A 18 -0.16 8.31 18.28
N SER A 19 -1.30 8.83 17.82
CA SER A 19 -2.35 8.01 17.27
C SER A 19 -1.69 7.33 16.08
N ALA A 20 -1.20 6.13 16.29
CA ALA A 20 -0.75 5.31 15.18
C ALA A 20 -1.97 5.22 14.27
N ALA A 21 -1.84 5.72 13.05
CA ALA A 21 -2.85 5.55 12.04
C ALA A 21 -3.24 4.07 12.01
N SER A 22 -4.52 3.79 12.06
CA SER A 22 -5.03 2.43 12.21
C SER A 22 -5.85 2.04 11.00
N ILE A 23 -5.62 0.84 10.49
CA ILE A 23 -6.45 0.26 9.44
C ILE A 23 -7.78 -0.28 9.96
N VAL A 24 -7.97 -0.38 11.28
CA VAL A 24 -9.23 -0.83 11.89
C VAL A 24 -10.39 0.04 11.39
N ASP A 25 -11.48 -0.60 11.00
CA ASP A 25 -12.67 0.01 10.41
C ASP A 25 -12.44 0.72 9.05
N SER A 26 -11.25 0.62 8.48
CA SER A 26 -10.95 1.13 7.14
C SER A 26 -11.30 0.11 6.05
N LYS A 27 -11.11 0.51 4.78
CA LYS A 27 -11.29 -0.40 3.63
C LYS A 27 -10.24 -1.52 3.57
N HIS A 28 -9.14 -1.43 4.29
CA HIS A 28 -8.15 -2.50 4.44
C HIS A 28 -8.36 -3.35 5.71
N ASP A 29 -9.38 -3.07 6.50
CA ASP A 29 -9.85 -4.02 7.51
C ASP A 29 -10.71 -5.09 6.84
N MET A 30 -10.08 -6.17 6.41
CA MET A 30 -10.76 -7.23 5.64
C MET A 30 -11.92 -7.87 6.41
N ARG A 31 -11.90 -7.81 7.75
CA ARG A 31 -12.98 -8.29 8.61
C ARG A 31 -14.31 -7.56 8.34
N THR A 32 -14.26 -6.33 7.83
CA THR A 32 -15.47 -5.57 7.46
C THR A 32 -16.07 -6.04 6.13
N HIS A 33 -15.34 -6.81 5.36
CA HIS A 33 -15.76 -7.35 4.06
C HIS A 33 -16.18 -8.83 4.11
N ILE A 34 -15.94 -9.50 5.23
CA ILE A 34 -16.23 -10.91 5.45
C ILE A 34 -17.26 -11.04 6.56
N THR A 35 -18.50 -11.43 6.23
CA THR A 35 -19.65 -11.24 7.13
C THR A 35 -19.83 -12.32 8.19
N ASN A 36 -19.20 -13.49 8.05
CA ASN A 36 -19.31 -14.62 8.98
C ASN A 36 -17.95 -14.96 9.64
N GLU A 37 -17.10 -13.96 9.74
CA GLU A 37 -15.77 -14.10 10.31
C GLU A 37 -15.78 -13.94 11.83
N THR A 38 -14.95 -14.71 12.54
CA THR A 38 -14.73 -14.56 13.99
C THR A 38 -13.29 -14.16 14.30
N ASN A 39 -12.44 -14.01 13.29
CA ASN A 39 -11.08 -13.53 13.44
C ASN A 39 -11.03 -12.09 13.97
N THR A 40 -10.17 -11.85 14.96
CA THR A 40 -9.95 -10.52 15.55
C THR A 40 -8.62 -9.90 15.15
N GLU A 41 -7.76 -10.62 14.42
CA GLU A 41 -6.42 -10.20 14.03
C GLU A 41 -6.45 -9.43 12.71
N VAL A 42 -6.62 -8.11 12.77
CA VAL A 42 -6.73 -7.26 11.55
C VAL A 42 -5.51 -7.32 10.63
N CYS A 43 -4.32 -7.52 11.19
CA CYS A 43 -3.06 -7.51 10.45
C CYS A 43 -2.79 -8.81 9.68
N VAL A 44 -3.47 -9.91 10.02
CA VAL A 44 -3.18 -11.26 9.52
C VAL A 44 -3.38 -11.39 8.01
N TYR A 45 -4.24 -10.58 7.41
CA TYR A 45 -4.50 -10.60 5.97
C TYR A 45 -3.30 -10.19 5.12
N CYS A 46 -2.39 -9.41 5.72
CA CYS A 46 -1.20 -8.89 5.05
C CYS A 46 0.09 -9.40 5.68
N HIS A 47 0.11 -9.64 6.99
CA HIS A 47 1.32 -9.94 7.74
C HIS A 47 1.21 -11.19 8.59
N THR A 48 2.33 -11.89 8.74
CA THR A 48 2.53 -12.98 9.70
C THR A 48 3.81 -12.73 10.49
N PRO A 49 3.83 -12.97 11.83
CA PRO A 49 5.04 -12.79 12.62
C PRO A 49 6.15 -13.80 12.29
N HIS A 50 5.78 -14.96 11.75
CA HIS A 50 6.69 -16.07 11.44
C HIS A 50 6.21 -16.81 10.20
N GLN A 51 7.12 -17.58 9.59
CA GLN A 51 6.81 -18.49 8.48
C GLN A 51 6.06 -17.79 7.33
N GLN A 52 6.54 -16.59 6.97
CA GLN A 52 6.02 -15.95 5.77
C GLN A 52 6.09 -16.95 4.61
N GLY A 53 5.15 -16.84 3.69
CA GLY A 53 5.19 -17.63 2.46
C GLY A 53 6.51 -17.41 1.73
N THR A 54 6.48 -17.26 0.46
CA THR A 54 7.68 -17.13 -0.35
C THR A 54 8.15 -15.67 -0.54
N SER A 55 7.42 -14.68 0.00
CA SER A 55 7.76 -13.26 -0.13
C SER A 55 8.82 -12.82 0.87
N GLN A 56 9.78 -12.03 0.40
CA GLN A 56 10.80 -11.42 1.26
C GLN A 56 10.28 -10.14 1.96
N TYR A 57 9.09 -9.66 1.66
CA TYR A 57 8.55 -8.37 2.11
C TYR A 57 7.29 -8.50 2.90
N PRO A 58 7.13 -7.59 3.76
CA PRO A 58 7.54 -7.51 5.16
C PRO A 58 6.74 -8.54 5.95
N LEU A 59 7.16 -9.80 5.91
CA LEU A 59 6.43 -10.94 6.48
C LEU A 59 5.06 -11.13 5.81
N TRP A 60 5.01 -11.01 4.48
CA TRP A 60 3.76 -11.05 3.72
C TRP A 60 3.04 -12.38 3.87
N ASN A 61 1.78 -12.33 4.26
CA ASN A 61 0.96 -13.51 4.58
C ASN A 61 -0.09 -13.85 3.52
N HIS A 62 -0.29 -12.99 2.52
CA HIS A 62 -1.29 -13.25 1.49
C HIS A 62 -0.68 -14.03 0.32
N THR A 63 -1.47 -14.93 -0.27
CA THR A 63 -1.11 -15.61 -1.52
C THR A 63 -0.94 -14.59 -2.63
N LEU A 64 0.16 -14.71 -3.38
CA LEU A 64 0.40 -13.81 -4.49
C LEU A 64 -0.58 -14.02 -5.63
N SER A 65 -0.62 -13.05 -6.54
CA SER A 65 -1.45 -13.06 -7.74
C SER A 65 -1.38 -14.39 -8.50
N ALA A 66 -2.52 -14.82 -9.02
CA ALA A 66 -2.60 -15.93 -9.96
C ALA A 66 -2.42 -15.49 -11.43
N ALA A 67 -2.18 -14.19 -11.68
CA ALA A 67 -1.91 -13.68 -13.01
C ALA A 67 -0.59 -14.20 -13.56
N GLY A 68 -0.54 -14.58 -14.83
CA GLY A 68 0.70 -14.98 -15.48
C GLY A 68 1.62 -13.79 -15.80
N SER A 69 1.04 -12.62 -16.02
CA SER A 69 1.75 -11.36 -16.31
C SER A 69 0.78 -10.18 -16.20
N TYR A 70 1.34 -8.98 -16.13
CA TYR A 70 0.59 -7.73 -16.16
C TYR A 70 0.90 -6.94 -17.42
N GLY A 71 -0.13 -6.30 -18.01
CA GLY A 71 0.06 -5.30 -19.06
C GLY A 71 0.71 -4.06 -18.47
N ALA A 72 1.95 -3.75 -18.84
CA ALA A 72 2.65 -2.56 -18.37
C ALA A 72 2.25 -1.33 -19.19
N TYR A 73 2.24 -0.15 -18.56
CA TYR A 73 2.02 1.12 -19.23
C TYR A 73 3.05 1.33 -20.36
N THR A 74 2.56 1.80 -21.50
CA THR A 74 3.39 2.18 -22.65
C THR A 74 2.86 3.47 -23.27
N SER A 75 3.76 4.35 -23.69
CA SER A 75 3.42 5.60 -24.38
C SER A 75 4.59 6.03 -25.27
N PRO A 76 4.33 6.66 -26.42
CA PRO A 76 5.38 7.28 -27.23
C PRO A 76 6.17 8.38 -26.49
N THR A 77 5.59 8.94 -25.42
CA THR A 77 6.20 9.99 -24.59
C THR A 77 6.76 9.47 -23.28
N LEU A 78 6.79 8.17 -23.07
CA LEU A 78 7.38 7.57 -21.89
C LEU A 78 8.90 7.60 -21.99
N ASN A 79 9.55 8.42 -21.17
CA ASN A 79 11.01 8.52 -21.13
C ASN A 79 11.63 7.58 -20.11
N GLY A 80 10.86 7.10 -19.14
CA GLY A 80 11.36 6.24 -18.06
C GLY A 80 11.36 4.76 -18.40
N THR A 81 12.11 4.00 -17.62
CA THR A 81 12.14 2.54 -17.68
C THR A 81 11.15 1.96 -16.71
N ILE A 82 10.23 1.13 -17.19
CA ILE A 82 9.29 0.37 -16.34
C ILE A 82 9.79 -1.07 -16.24
N SER A 83 9.99 -1.52 -15.00
CA SER A 83 10.23 -2.94 -14.72
C SER A 83 8.90 -3.69 -14.73
N PRO A 84 8.84 -4.92 -15.24
CA PRO A 84 7.65 -5.76 -15.13
C PRO A 84 7.17 -5.85 -13.68
N VAL A 85 5.87 -5.87 -13.47
CA VAL A 85 5.31 -6.22 -12.15
C VAL A 85 5.44 -7.74 -12.04
N PRO A 86 6.26 -8.23 -11.11
CA PRO A 86 6.41 -9.67 -10.98
C PRO A 86 5.19 -10.27 -10.29
N ASN A 87 4.81 -11.45 -10.73
CA ASN A 87 3.87 -12.30 -9.99
C ASN A 87 4.61 -13.28 -9.08
N SER A 88 5.84 -12.98 -8.75
CA SER A 88 6.74 -13.76 -7.92
C SER A 88 7.11 -13.00 -6.64
N ASN A 89 7.68 -13.71 -5.70
CA ASN A 89 8.08 -13.25 -4.37
C ASN A 89 9.35 -12.38 -4.35
N ASP A 90 9.63 -11.67 -5.38
CA ASP A 90 10.86 -10.87 -5.50
C ASP A 90 10.86 -9.56 -4.71
N GLY A 91 9.80 -9.31 -3.94
CA GLY A 91 9.73 -8.19 -3.03
C GLY A 91 9.29 -6.87 -3.65
N SER A 92 8.70 -6.86 -4.83
CA SER A 92 8.08 -5.65 -5.36
C SER A 92 6.85 -5.27 -4.54
N VAL A 93 6.82 -4.04 -4.02
CA VAL A 93 5.66 -3.50 -3.30
C VAL A 93 4.41 -3.54 -4.17
N THR A 94 4.55 -3.29 -5.47
CA THR A 94 3.43 -3.36 -6.42
C THR A 94 2.83 -4.76 -6.47
N SER A 95 3.64 -5.83 -6.47
CA SER A 95 3.11 -7.20 -6.51
C SER A 95 2.35 -7.58 -5.24
N LEU A 96 2.71 -7.02 -4.08
CA LEU A 96 1.95 -7.19 -2.85
C LEU A 96 0.54 -6.58 -2.96
N CYS A 97 0.44 -5.37 -3.50
CA CYS A 97 -0.85 -4.74 -3.74
C CYS A 97 -1.69 -5.54 -4.75
N MET A 98 -1.06 -5.95 -5.85
CA MET A 98 -1.73 -6.69 -6.92
C MET A 98 -2.15 -8.10 -6.50
N SER A 99 -1.60 -8.67 -5.41
CA SER A 99 -2.06 -9.95 -4.90
C SER A 99 -3.56 -9.99 -4.52
N CYS A 100 -4.13 -8.82 -4.24
CA CYS A 100 -5.57 -8.64 -4.02
C CYS A 100 -6.22 -7.79 -5.12
N HIS A 101 -5.55 -6.69 -5.52
CA HIS A 101 -6.13 -5.67 -6.40
C HIS A 101 -6.21 -6.06 -7.88
N ASP A 102 -5.64 -7.17 -8.30
CA ASP A 102 -5.85 -7.73 -9.64
C ASP A 102 -7.11 -8.59 -9.76
N GLY A 103 -7.79 -8.88 -8.65
CA GLY A 103 -9.01 -9.67 -8.62
C GLY A 103 -8.81 -11.16 -8.93
N THR A 104 -7.58 -11.69 -8.90
CA THR A 104 -7.33 -13.11 -9.22
C THR A 104 -7.33 -14.02 -8.01
N VAL A 105 -7.07 -13.48 -6.80
CA VAL A 105 -6.96 -14.23 -5.54
C VAL A 105 -7.96 -13.70 -4.52
N ALA A 106 -8.52 -14.57 -3.70
CA ALA A 106 -9.43 -14.19 -2.62
C ALA A 106 -8.68 -13.45 -1.51
N VAL A 107 -9.26 -12.39 -0.95
CA VAL A 107 -8.63 -11.56 0.09
C VAL A 107 -8.27 -12.31 1.38
N ASN A 108 -8.87 -13.48 1.61
CA ASN A 108 -8.59 -14.36 2.72
C ASN A 108 -7.72 -15.58 2.36
N ALA A 109 -7.06 -15.57 1.20
CA ALA A 109 -6.12 -16.61 0.80
C ALA A 109 -4.76 -16.40 1.49
N LEU A 110 -4.64 -16.86 2.72
CA LEU A 110 -3.47 -16.64 3.58
C LEU A 110 -2.57 -17.86 3.63
N PHE A 111 -1.25 -17.65 3.78
CA PHE A 111 -0.29 -18.71 4.06
C PHE A 111 -0.45 -19.23 5.48
N ASN A 112 -0.61 -18.33 6.44
CA ASN A 112 -0.83 -18.68 7.83
C ASN A 112 -2.21 -18.16 8.25
N PRO A 113 -3.11 -19.03 8.70
CA PRO A 113 -4.41 -18.61 9.20
C PRO A 113 -4.25 -17.80 10.51
N PRO A 114 -5.29 -17.06 10.93
CA PRO A 114 -5.28 -16.35 12.21
C PRO A 114 -5.10 -17.34 13.38
N ASN A 115 -4.45 -16.87 14.45
CA ASN A 115 -4.34 -17.65 15.69
C ASN A 115 -5.61 -17.56 16.54
N VAL A 116 -6.41 -16.51 16.34
CA VAL A 116 -7.64 -16.25 17.10
C VAL A 116 -8.81 -16.16 16.15
N GLY A 117 -9.80 -17.02 16.37
CA GLY A 117 -10.98 -17.08 15.51
C GLY A 117 -10.76 -17.84 14.21
N THR A 118 -11.68 -17.67 13.27
CA THR A 118 -11.69 -18.35 11.99
C THR A 118 -11.93 -17.35 10.86
N LEU A 119 -11.32 -17.62 9.71
CA LEU A 119 -11.64 -16.90 8.47
C LEU A 119 -13.05 -17.25 8.01
N GLY A 120 -13.78 -16.23 7.57
CA GLY A 120 -15.11 -16.40 7.01
C GLY A 120 -15.09 -16.77 5.53
N SER A 121 -16.28 -17.07 5.02
CA SER A 121 -16.52 -17.43 3.61
C SER A 121 -17.76 -16.75 3.01
N ALA A 122 -18.36 -15.84 3.72
CA ALA A 122 -19.45 -14.99 3.22
C ALA A 122 -18.95 -13.54 3.10
N TYR A 123 -19.27 -12.90 1.99
CA TYR A 123 -18.63 -11.66 1.57
C TYR A 123 -19.63 -10.53 1.33
N THR A 124 -19.18 -9.29 1.52
CA THR A 124 -19.95 -8.10 1.12
C THR A 124 -19.86 -7.88 -0.39
N ALA A 125 -20.69 -6.97 -0.92
CA ALA A 125 -20.74 -6.67 -2.37
C ALA A 125 -19.42 -6.10 -2.96
N ALA A 126 -18.41 -5.79 -2.13
CA ALA A 126 -17.09 -5.41 -2.62
C ALA A 126 -16.30 -6.60 -3.17
N LEU A 127 -16.69 -7.81 -2.79
CA LEU A 127 -16.06 -9.07 -3.17
C LEU A 127 -17.08 -9.97 -3.88
N ASP A 128 -16.61 -10.87 -4.71
CA ASP A 128 -17.47 -11.91 -5.29
C ASP A 128 -17.73 -13.08 -4.31
N GLY A 129 -18.53 -14.04 -4.73
CA GLY A 129 -18.84 -15.23 -3.92
C GLY A 129 -17.62 -16.12 -3.62
N THR A 130 -16.46 -15.83 -4.19
CA THR A 130 -15.19 -16.53 -3.93
C THR A 130 -14.21 -15.67 -3.13
N GLY A 131 -14.59 -14.45 -2.75
CA GLY A 131 -13.77 -13.54 -1.95
C GLY A 131 -12.80 -12.68 -2.75
N LYS A 132 -12.93 -12.59 -4.06
CA LYS A 132 -12.10 -11.74 -4.91
C LYS A 132 -12.69 -10.35 -5.05
N ILE A 133 -11.84 -9.34 -5.19
CA ILE A 133 -12.28 -7.95 -5.36
C ILE A 133 -12.99 -7.82 -6.71
N VAL A 134 -14.22 -7.26 -6.69
CA VAL A 134 -15.02 -6.93 -7.88
C VAL A 134 -15.48 -5.48 -7.91
N SER A 135 -15.17 -4.72 -6.86
CA SER A 135 -15.46 -3.28 -6.77
C SER A 135 -14.49 -2.46 -7.64
N ALA A 136 -14.64 -1.13 -7.61
CA ALA A 136 -13.69 -0.20 -8.26
C ALA A 136 -12.24 -0.32 -7.77
N ALA A 137 -11.99 -1.09 -6.72
CA ALA A 137 -10.64 -1.40 -6.25
C ALA A 137 -9.98 -2.56 -7.03
N ASN A 138 -10.72 -3.26 -7.90
CA ASN A 138 -10.14 -4.24 -8.82
C ASN A 138 -9.53 -3.52 -10.01
N LEU A 139 -8.21 -3.53 -10.12
CA LEU A 139 -7.46 -2.93 -11.22
C LEU A 139 -7.30 -3.91 -12.40
N GLY A 140 -7.56 -5.21 -12.15
CA GLY A 140 -7.31 -6.26 -13.13
C GLY A 140 -5.82 -6.49 -13.40
N THR A 141 -5.54 -7.14 -14.51
CA THR A 141 -4.15 -7.48 -14.91
C THR A 141 -3.60 -6.57 -16.01
N ASP A 142 -4.40 -5.64 -16.51
CA ASP A 142 -4.00 -4.67 -17.52
C ASP A 142 -3.80 -3.29 -16.90
N LEU A 143 -2.55 -2.95 -16.58
CA LEU A 143 -2.17 -1.68 -15.97
C LEU A 143 -1.78 -0.61 -17.01
N ARG A 144 -2.10 -0.81 -18.29
CA ARG A 144 -1.78 0.17 -19.36
C ARG A 144 -2.63 1.44 -19.27
N ASN A 145 -3.77 1.37 -18.61
CA ASN A 145 -4.70 2.48 -18.37
C ASN A 145 -4.49 3.16 -17.01
N ASP A 146 -3.55 2.66 -16.20
CA ASP A 146 -3.21 3.22 -14.90
C ASP A 146 -2.00 4.15 -14.97
N HIS A 147 -1.75 4.90 -13.89
CA HIS A 147 -0.48 5.63 -13.76
C HIS A 147 0.68 4.63 -13.76
N PRO A 148 1.80 4.91 -14.48
CA PRO A 148 2.94 4.00 -14.50
C PRO A 148 3.41 3.60 -13.10
N VAL A 149 3.57 2.30 -12.88
CA VAL A 149 4.13 1.72 -11.66
C VAL A 149 5.35 0.87 -11.98
N ASN A 150 6.22 0.63 -11.01
CA ASN A 150 7.56 0.06 -11.18
C ASN A 150 8.42 0.87 -12.16
N LEU A 151 8.12 2.16 -12.26
CA LEU A 151 8.86 3.12 -13.08
C LEU A 151 10.10 3.59 -12.31
N ASP A 152 11.26 3.41 -12.88
CA ASP A 152 12.50 4.06 -12.42
C ASP A 152 12.38 5.57 -12.65
N TYR A 153 12.20 6.31 -11.56
CA TYR A 153 11.95 7.75 -11.61
C TYR A 153 13.16 8.51 -12.15
N GLN A 154 14.37 8.14 -11.73
CA GLN A 154 15.58 8.82 -12.20
C GLN A 154 15.83 8.57 -13.68
N SER A 155 15.44 7.40 -14.21
CA SER A 155 15.60 7.11 -15.63
C SER A 155 14.78 8.07 -16.51
N SER A 156 13.58 8.46 -16.07
CA SER A 156 12.74 9.44 -16.79
C SER A 156 13.48 10.78 -16.94
N ILE A 157 14.05 11.28 -15.85
CA ILE A 157 14.82 12.54 -15.83
C ILE A 157 16.07 12.43 -16.72
N THR A 158 16.82 11.33 -16.57
CA THR A 158 18.04 11.09 -17.32
C THR A 158 17.79 10.99 -18.82
N ASN A 159 16.65 10.45 -19.20
CA ASN A 159 16.23 10.31 -20.60
C ASN A 159 15.51 11.56 -21.15
N GLY A 160 15.56 12.68 -20.41
CA GLY A 160 15.17 13.99 -20.91
C GLY A 160 13.77 14.47 -20.55
N ASP A 161 13.09 13.83 -19.58
CA ASP A 161 11.83 14.38 -19.05
C ASP A 161 12.11 15.60 -18.15
N SER A 162 11.91 16.78 -18.70
CA SER A 162 12.06 18.04 -17.98
C SER A 162 10.80 18.46 -17.19
N GLY A 163 9.72 17.68 -17.29
CA GLY A 163 8.46 17.93 -16.59
C GLY A 163 8.38 17.29 -15.21
N LEU A 164 9.51 16.79 -14.68
CA LEU A 164 9.58 16.14 -13.37
C LEU A 164 10.43 16.93 -12.38
N ASN A 165 10.01 16.96 -11.13
CA ASN A 165 10.83 17.42 -10.01
C ASN A 165 12.04 16.49 -9.83
N SER A 166 13.10 16.96 -9.15
CA SER A 166 14.29 16.12 -8.94
C SER A 166 13.96 14.89 -8.09
N ALA A 167 14.58 13.75 -8.39
CA ALA A 167 14.38 12.52 -7.61
C ALA A 167 14.70 12.71 -6.10
N ALA A 168 15.65 13.60 -5.78
CA ALA A 168 16.00 13.93 -4.39
C ALA A 168 14.83 14.61 -3.66
N SER A 169 14.10 15.52 -4.32
CA SER A 169 12.98 16.24 -3.69
C SER A 169 11.76 15.37 -3.43
N VAL A 170 11.59 14.28 -4.18
CA VAL A 170 10.46 13.35 -4.06
C VAL A 170 10.86 12.00 -3.43
N SER A 171 12.09 11.89 -2.95
CA SER A 171 12.68 10.63 -2.46
C SER A 171 11.85 9.94 -1.38
N SER A 172 11.12 10.69 -0.56
CA SER A 172 10.22 10.14 0.47
C SER A 172 9.03 9.38 -0.10
N LEU A 173 8.67 9.62 -1.36
CA LEU A 173 7.58 8.93 -2.06
C LEU A 173 8.08 7.76 -2.92
N LEU A 174 9.37 7.73 -3.27
CA LEU A 174 9.93 6.66 -4.08
C LEU A 174 10.28 5.45 -3.23
N ILE A 175 9.97 4.26 -3.73
CA ILE A 175 10.32 3.00 -3.09
C ILE A 175 11.47 2.38 -3.88
N GLY A 176 12.67 2.38 -3.30
CA GLY A 176 13.86 1.92 -4.01
C GLY A 176 14.17 2.73 -5.29
N GLY A 177 13.81 4.02 -5.32
CA GLY A 177 13.98 4.88 -6.49
C GLY A 177 12.87 4.76 -7.54
N GLN A 178 11.89 3.89 -7.31
CA GLN A 178 10.79 3.66 -8.24
C GLN A 178 9.49 4.30 -7.79
N VAL A 179 8.66 4.68 -8.76
CA VAL A 179 7.24 4.94 -8.55
C VAL A 179 6.52 3.60 -8.46
N THR A 180 5.83 3.36 -7.35
CA THR A 180 5.04 2.15 -7.08
C THR A 180 3.65 2.53 -6.57
N CYS A 181 2.78 1.59 -6.33
CA CYS A 181 1.49 1.87 -5.67
C CYS A 181 1.69 2.60 -4.33
N ALA A 182 2.71 2.21 -3.56
CA ALA A 182 3.04 2.84 -2.28
C ALA A 182 3.68 4.23 -2.40
N SER A 183 3.99 4.71 -3.60
CA SER A 183 4.41 6.11 -3.81
C SER A 183 3.26 7.08 -3.58
N CYS A 184 2.05 6.66 -3.92
CA CYS A 184 0.83 7.47 -3.76
C CYS A 184 0.02 7.04 -2.54
N HIS A 185 0.01 5.75 -2.19
CA HIS A 185 -0.83 5.18 -1.15
C HIS A 185 -0.05 4.76 0.10
N GLN A 186 -0.67 4.97 1.28
CA GLN A 186 -0.17 4.52 2.58
C GLN A 186 -1.25 3.67 3.25
N VAL A 187 -1.19 2.35 3.05
CA VAL A 187 -2.24 1.43 3.48
C VAL A 187 -2.52 1.39 4.99
N HIS A 188 -1.57 1.85 5.80
CA HIS A 188 -1.72 1.91 7.25
C HIS A 188 -2.34 3.22 7.74
N ASP A 189 -2.55 4.20 6.84
CA ASP A 189 -3.11 5.51 7.20
C ASP A 189 -4.31 5.86 6.31
N PRO A 190 -5.55 5.71 6.81
CA PRO A 190 -6.76 6.05 6.07
C PRO A 190 -7.13 7.54 6.12
N ALA A 191 -6.32 8.41 6.73
CA ALA A 191 -6.68 9.81 7.00
C ALA A 191 -6.98 10.60 5.71
N ILE A 192 -6.28 10.31 4.62
CA ILE A 192 -6.50 10.94 3.32
C ILE A 192 -7.08 9.90 2.36
N VAL A 193 -8.37 10.00 2.08
CA VAL A 193 -9.09 9.06 1.20
C VAL A 193 -8.64 9.23 -0.25
N PRO A 194 -8.37 8.14 -0.98
CA PRO A 194 -8.31 6.72 -0.58
C PRO A 194 -6.89 6.27 -0.17
N PHE A 195 -6.52 6.45 1.07
CA PHE A 195 -5.20 6.10 1.62
C PHE A 195 -4.03 6.87 0.99
N LEU A 196 -4.23 8.10 0.59
CA LEU A 196 -3.18 8.89 -0.06
C LEU A 196 -2.12 9.35 0.95
N ARG A 197 -0.87 9.37 0.52
CA ARG A 197 0.26 9.93 1.30
C ARG A 197 0.26 11.46 1.31
N VAL A 198 -0.27 12.06 0.26
CA VAL A 198 -0.40 13.51 0.07
C VAL A 198 -1.81 13.78 -0.44
N THR A 199 -2.45 14.84 0.03
CA THR A 199 -3.77 15.24 -0.49
C THR A 199 -3.70 15.51 -2.00
N ASN A 200 -4.75 15.15 -2.71
CA ASN A 200 -4.86 15.48 -4.14
C ASN A 200 -5.72 16.72 -4.42
N THR A 201 -6.05 17.51 -3.38
CA THR A 201 -6.73 18.78 -3.55
C THR A 201 -5.87 19.70 -4.44
N GLY A 202 -6.46 20.25 -5.50
CA GLY A 202 -5.72 21.09 -6.45
C GLY A 202 -4.59 20.35 -7.17
N SER A 203 -4.67 19.01 -7.31
CA SER A 203 -3.65 18.18 -7.92
C SER A 203 -2.32 18.16 -7.15
N THR A 204 -2.31 18.45 -5.85
CA THR A 204 -1.08 18.55 -5.06
C THR A 204 -0.25 17.26 -5.12
N LEU A 205 -0.88 16.08 -5.05
CA LEU A 205 -0.16 14.81 -5.19
C LEU A 205 0.55 14.70 -6.54
N CYS A 206 -0.13 15.06 -7.62
CA CYS A 206 0.46 15.05 -8.97
C CYS A 206 1.64 16.03 -9.07
N LEU A 207 1.46 17.25 -8.56
CA LEU A 207 2.44 18.33 -8.60
C LEU A 207 3.64 18.09 -7.67
N THR A 208 3.56 17.12 -6.78
CA THR A 208 4.74 16.70 -6.01
C THR A 208 5.83 16.13 -6.93
N CYS A 209 5.43 15.40 -7.97
CA CYS A 209 6.34 14.81 -8.94
C CYS A 209 6.41 15.60 -10.24
N HIS A 210 5.29 16.15 -10.73
CA HIS A 210 5.20 16.82 -12.03
C HIS A 210 5.33 18.34 -11.92
N ILE A 211 6.09 18.94 -12.84
CA ILE A 211 6.21 20.39 -13.02
C ILE A 211 5.17 20.79 -14.08
N LYS A 212 4.21 21.67 -13.71
CA LYS A 212 3.23 22.26 -14.63
C LYS A 212 3.05 23.74 -14.36
#